data_f6240ad164fc13230aa34077841025f2
#
_entry.id   f6240ad164fc13230aa34077841025f2
#
_cell.length_a   1.000
_cell.length_b   1.000
_cell.length_c   1.000
_cell.angle_alpha   90.00
_cell.angle_beta   90.00
_cell.angle_gamma   90.00
#
_symmetry.space_group_name_H-M   'P 1'
#
loop_
_entity.id
_entity.type
_entity.pdbx_description
1 polymer ?
#
loop_
_entity_poly.entity_id
_entity_poly.type
_entity_poly.pdbx_seq_one_letter_code
_entity_poly.pdbx_strand_id
1 'polypeptide(L)'
;MNWAYDGTELVQRIVQWALRNDGVRAVLLTSSRANPNAPMDALSDYDVSLYVADTAPFVARGAWLADFGTVLVRFNDERDGDGMREYSRLVLYEDGTKVDFTIVPAEFLRKIAKTPNLPDYLDIGYRVLVDKDHLTDSLLPPAYRAHIPHRPTEAEFRALVEEFWWESTYVAKNLWRDELMPARYNLDSVMRYDLLRRMLEWYVEAGRGWSWKPGVFGRGLKSALPPETWSALEGTFADASIDANWHALFQMTALFRQVAGNVAMHLSYEYPQGMDTGVTRYLEKIRQME
;
A
#
# COMPACT_ATOMS: atom_id res chain seq x y z
N MET A 1 5.67 -25.00 17.08
CA MET A 1 6.00 -24.99 15.65
C MET A 1 7.27 -24.15 15.49
N ASN A 2 8.34 -24.71 14.98
CA ASN A 2 9.59 -23.97 14.75
C ASN A 2 9.45 -23.22 13.42
N TRP A 3 9.20 -21.91 13.46
CA TRP A 3 9.10 -21.03 12.30
C TRP A 3 10.45 -20.59 11.71
N ALA A 4 11.53 -21.31 12.03
CA ALA A 4 12.85 -21.03 11.47
C ALA A 4 12.94 -21.58 10.04
N TYR A 5 12.30 -20.90 9.07
CA TYR A 5 12.44 -21.22 7.67
C TYR A 5 13.63 -20.45 7.08
N ASP A 6 14.65 -21.18 6.64
CA ASP A 6 15.71 -20.61 5.83
C ASP A 6 15.14 -20.32 4.42
N GLY A 7 14.87 -19.06 4.16
CA GLY A 7 14.29 -18.61 2.88
C GLY A 7 15.12 -18.94 1.64
N THR A 8 16.33 -19.44 1.81
CA THR A 8 17.21 -19.91 0.75
C THR A 8 16.66 -21.18 0.11
N GLU A 9 16.05 -22.09 0.88
CA GLU A 9 15.54 -23.37 0.36
C GLU A 9 14.33 -23.21 -0.57
N LEU A 10 13.35 -22.37 -0.21
CA LEU A 10 12.20 -22.11 -1.08
C LEU A 10 12.64 -21.47 -2.40
N VAL A 11 13.50 -20.45 -2.35
CA VAL A 11 14.03 -19.80 -3.55
C VAL A 11 14.75 -20.81 -4.44
N GLN A 12 15.54 -21.72 -3.87
CA GLN A 12 16.19 -22.78 -4.63
C GLN A 12 15.17 -23.74 -5.27
N ARG A 13 14.11 -24.12 -4.57
CA ARG A 13 13.03 -24.95 -5.14
C ARG A 13 12.34 -24.24 -6.32
N ILE A 14 12.05 -22.95 -6.17
CA ILE A 14 11.47 -22.13 -7.26
C ILE A 14 12.39 -22.10 -8.48
N VAL A 15 13.69 -21.87 -8.27
CA VAL A 15 14.70 -21.86 -9.34
C VAL A 15 14.74 -23.22 -10.07
N GLN A 16 14.84 -24.31 -9.32
CA GLN A 16 14.92 -25.66 -9.91
C GLN A 16 13.63 -26.04 -10.65
N TRP A 17 12.47 -25.66 -10.11
CA TRP A 17 11.19 -25.85 -10.77
C TRP A 17 11.11 -25.04 -12.06
N ALA A 18 11.48 -23.78 -12.04
CA ALA A 18 11.46 -22.89 -13.21
C ALA A 18 12.41 -23.39 -14.31
N LEU A 19 13.61 -23.85 -13.96
CA LEU A 19 14.58 -24.38 -14.93
C LEU A 19 14.04 -25.61 -15.68
N ARG A 20 13.26 -26.47 -15.01
CA ARG A 20 12.64 -27.68 -15.60
C ARG A 20 11.33 -27.39 -16.34
N ASN A 21 10.76 -26.20 -16.19
CA ASN A 21 9.50 -25.83 -16.82
C ASN A 21 9.75 -24.94 -18.04
N ASP A 22 9.64 -25.50 -19.25
CA ASP A 22 9.91 -24.77 -20.50
C ASP A 22 8.95 -23.60 -20.73
N GLY A 23 7.76 -23.62 -20.13
CA GLY A 23 6.81 -22.50 -20.18
C GLY A 23 7.29 -21.26 -19.41
N VAL A 24 8.19 -21.42 -18.42
CA VAL A 24 8.77 -20.30 -17.65
C VAL A 24 10.02 -19.80 -18.37
N ARG A 25 10.05 -18.51 -18.67
CA ARG A 25 11.15 -17.85 -19.40
C ARG A 25 12.07 -17.05 -18.47
N ALA A 26 11.49 -16.34 -17.50
CA ALA A 26 12.25 -15.69 -16.43
C ALA A 26 11.49 -15.73 -15.10
N VAL A 27 12.23 -15.62 -14.00
CA VAL A 27 11.69 -15.51 -12.64
C VAL A 27 12.42 -14.39 -11.91
N LEU A 28 11.67 -13.47 -11.37
CA LEU A 28 12.18 -12.42 -10.52
C LEU A 28 11.59 -12.54 -9.11
N LEU A 29 12.43 -12.42 -8.10
CA LEU A 29 12.00 -12.12 -6.73
C LEU A 29 11.93 -10.61 -6.60
N THR A 30 10.84 -10.08 -6.04
CA THR A 30 10.61 -8.64 -5.95
C THR A 30 10.34 -8.20 -4.51
N SER A 31 10.04 -6.91 -4.31
CA SER A 31 9.61 -6.36 -3.05
C SER A 31 10.62 -6.47 -1.89
N SER A 32 10.15 -6.71 -0.65
CA SER A 32 10.97 -6.64 0.57
C SER A 32 12.18 -7.59 0.55
N ARG A 33 12.00 -8.82 0.02
CA ARG A 33 13.08 -9.83 -0.04
C ARG A 33 14.14 -9.55 -1.12
N ALA A 34 13.86 -8.63 -2.01
CA ALA A 34 14.81 -8.18 -3.04
C ALA A 34 15.39 -6.79 -2.73
N ASN A 35 14.88 -6.10 -1.72
CA ASN A 35 15.32 -4.76 -1.34
C ASN A 35 16.23 -4.84 -0.11
N PRO A 36 17.53 -4.50 -0.22
CA PRO A 36 18.47 -4.56 0.90
C PRO A 36 18.15 -3.56 2.03
N ASN A 37 17.30 -2.56 1.75
CA ASN A 37 16.90 -1.54 2.72
C ASN A 37 15.56 -1.82 3.38
N ALA A 38 14.83 -2.87 2.96
CA ALA A 38 13.55 -3.21 3.54
C ALA A 38 13.72 -4.04 4.82
N PRO A 39 12.97 -3.75 5.89
CA PRO A 39 12.95 -4.62 7.04
C PRO A 39 12.31 -5.96 6.67
N MET A 40 12.98 -7.05 7.01
CA MET A 40 12.46 -8.41 6.84
C MET A 40 12.28 -9.08 8.20
N ASP A 41 11.24 -9.90 8.30
CA ASP A 41 10.96 -10.73 9.46
C ASP A 41 10.42 -12.11 9.04
N ALA A 42 10.06 -12.93 10.02
CA ALA A 42 9.55 -14.28 9.80
C ALA A 42 8.19 -14.33 9.06
N LEU A 43 7.47 -13.21 9.00
CA LEU A 43 6.17 -13.08 8.34
C LEU A 43 6.26 -12.37 6.99
N SER A 44 7.47 -12.03 6.53
CA SER A 44 7.65 -11.40 5.23
C SER A 44 7.35 -12.37 4.10
N ASP A 45 6.44 -11.97 3.20
CA ASP A 45 6.02 -12.76 2.04
C ASP A 45 7.15 -12.93 1.02
N TYR A 46 6.97 -13.86 0.10
CA TYR A 46 7.80 -14.01 -1.10
C TYR A 46 7.01 -13.50 -2.31
N ASP A 47 7.40 -12.37 -2.87
CA ASP A 47 6.82 -11.80 -4.09
C ASP A 47 7.61 -12.33 -5.29
N VAL A 48 7.02 -13.25 -6.07
CA VAL A 48 7.66 -13.95 -7.17
C VAL A 48 6.95 -13.67 -8.48
N SER A 49 7.62 -13.00 -9.40
CA SER A 49 7.10 -12.75 -10.73
C SER A 49 7.57 -13.84 -11.71
N LEU A 50 6.64 -14.58 -12.26
CA LEU A 50 6.85 -15.62 -13.28
C LEU A 50 6.57 -15.03 -14.66
N TYR A 51 7.59 -14.84 -15.45
CA TYR A 51 7.47 -14.42 -16.84
C TYR A 51 7.41 -15.65 -17.74
N VAL A 52 6.25 -15.88 -18.34
CA VAL A 52 5.92 -17.15 -19.02
C VAL A 52 5.66 -16.95 -20.50
N ALA A 53 5.86 -18.00 -21.31
CA ALA A 53 5.58 -17.99 -22.75
C ALA A 53 4.06 -17.92 -23.01
N ASP A 54 3.28 -18.65 -22.21
CA ASP A 54 1.82 -18.66 -22.21
C ASP A 54 1.32 -18.72 -20.77
N THR A 55 0.40 -17.83 -20.42
CA THR A 55 -0.18 -17.74 -19.07
C THR A 55 -1.22 -18.83 -18.79
N ALA A 56 -1.91 -19.33 -19.82
CA ALA A 56 -3.03 -20.23 -19.66
C ALA A 56 -2.73 -21.51 -18.84
N PRO A 57 -1.60 -22.21 -19.01
CA PRO A 57 -1.27 -23.41 -18.21
C PRO A 57 -1.11 -23.10 -16.71
N PHE A 58 -0.63 -21.91 -16.36
CA PHE A 58 -0.35 -21.48 -14.98
C PHE A 58 -1.62 -20.94 -14.29
N VAL A 59 -2.53 -20.39 -15.07
CA VAL A 59 -3.78 -19.79 -14.59
C VAL A 59 -4.86 -20.85 -14.38
N ALA A 60 -5.04 -21.77 -15.37
CA ALA A 60 -6.18 -22.68 -15.41
C ALA A 60 -6.14 -23.77 -14.32
N ARG A 61 -4.98 -24.28 -13.95
CA ARG A 61 -4.91 -25.51 -13.15
C ARG A 61 -4.32 -25.34 -11.76
N GLY A 62 -3.47 -24.37 -11.48
CA GLY A 62 -2.87 -24.11 -10.15
C GLY A 62 -2.23 -25.32 -9.44
N ALA A 63 -2.19 -26.50 -10.08
CA ALA A 63 -1.63 -27.73 -9.49
C ALA A 63 -0.13 -27.61 -9.21
N TRP A 64 0.58 -26.81 -10.02
CA TRP A 64 1.99 -26.53 -9.87
C TRP A 64 2.36 -25.83 -8.55
N LEU A 65 1.38 -25.20 -7.88
CA LEU A 65 1.59 -24.58 -6.57
C LEU A 65 1.96 -25.60 -5.50
N ALA A 66 1.50 -26.87 -5.64
CA ALA A 66 1.84 -27.94 -4.72
C ALA A 66 3.31 -28.39 -4.83
N ASP A 67 4.04 -28.01 -5.88
CA ASP A 67 5.47 -28.30 -6.02
C ASP A 67 6.31 -27.55 -4.95
N PHE A 68 5.75 -26.53 -4.29
CA PHE A 68 6.44 -25.74 -3.27
C PHE A 68 6.02 -26.06 -1.83
N GLY A 69 5.02 -26.89 -1.65
CA GLY A 69 4.52 -27.29 -0.33
C GLY A 69 3.04 -27.66 -0.34
N THR A 70 2.54 -28.12 0.80
CA THR A 70 1.10 -28.39 0.98
C THR A 70 0.36 -27.05 1.09
N VAL A 71 -0.54 -26.79 0.15
CA VAL A 71 -1.31 -25.55 0.10
C VAL A 71 -2.38 -25.54 1.19
N LEU A 72 -2.31 -24.59 2.11
CA LEU A 72 -3.31 -24.37 3.15
C LEU A 72 -4.49 -23.54 2.61
N VAL A 73 -4.18 -22.40 1.98
CA VAL A 73 -5.18 -21.54 1.32
C VAL A 73 -4.56 -20.87 0.10
N ARG A 74 -5.39 -20.71 -0.91
CA ARG A 74 -5.04 -20.00 -2.14
C ARG A 74 -6.10 -18.96 -2.48
N PHE A 75 -5.66 -17.76 -2.86
CA PHE A 75 -6.51 -16.71 -3.44
C PHE A 75 -6.01 -16.41 -4.86
N ASN A 76 -6.92 -16.42 -5.81
CA ASN A 76 -6.64 -16.05 -7.20
C ASN A 76 -7.10 -14.60 -7.39
N ASP A 77 -6.18 -13.72 -7.73
CA ASP A 77 -6.46 -12.33 -8.09
C ASP A 77 -6.12 -12.10 -9.55
N GLU A 78 -6.95 -11.33 -10.24
CA GLU A 78 -6.78 -11.00 -11.64
C GLU A 78 -7.04 -9.50 -11.81
N ARG A 79 -6.09 -8.80 -12.41
CA ARG A 79 -6.15 -7.35 -12.60
C ARG A 79 -5.85 -6.99 -14.03
N ASP A 80 -6.56 -6.00 -14.55
CA ASP A 80 -6.20 -5.34 -15.79
C ASP A 80 -5.34 -4.11 -15.43
N GLY A 81 -4.08 -4.09 -15.88
CA GLY A 81 -3.14 -3.02 -15.64
C GLY A 81 -2.17 -2.84 -16.79
N ASP A 82 -1.77 -1.61 -17.09
CA ASP A 82 -0.76 -1.24 -18.10
C ASP A 82 -0.95 -1.88 -19.49
N GLY A 83 -2.22 -2.08 -19.88
CA GLY A 83 -2.59 -2.70 -21.16
C GLY A 83 -2.37 -4.22 -21.21
N MET A 84 -2.30 -4.87 -20.04
CA MET A 84 -2.12 -6.31 -19.90
C MET A 84 -2.97 -6.84 -18.75
N ARG A 85 -3.38 -8.11 -18.87
CA ARG A 85 -4.00 -8.84 -17.76
C ARG A 85 -2.93 -9.55 -16.93
N GLU A 86 -2.87 -9.19 -15.67
CA GLU A 86 -2.00 -9.76 -14.66
C GLU A 86 -2.77 -10.80 -13.84
N TYR A 87 -2.13 -11.94 -13.58
CA TYR A 87 -2.71 -13.02 -12.80
C TYR A 87 -1.87 -13.28 -11.57
N SER A 88 -2.46 -13.12 -10.39
CA SER A 88 -1.80 -13.43 -9.13
C SER A 88 -2.34 -14.72 -8.51
N ARG A 89 -1.45 -15.49 -7.91
CA ARG A 89 -1.74 -16.68 -7.10
C ARG A 89 -1.10 -16.47 -5.73
N LEU A 90 -1.92 -15.99 -4.80
CA LEU A 90 -1.51 -15.74 -3.43
C LEU A 90 -1.69 -17.03 -2.64
N VAL A 91 -0.62 -17.58 -2.11
CA VAL A 91 -0.63 -18.91 -1.51
C VAL A 91 -0.03 -18.88 -0.12
N LEU A 92 -0.76 -19.42 0.84
CA LEU A 92 -0.25 -19.77 2.15
C LEU A 92 -0.06 -21.29 2.23
N TYR A 93 1.13 -21.72 2.61
CA TYR A 93 1.46 -23.13 2.81
C TYR A 93 1.31 -23.55 4.27
N GLU A 94 1.18 -24.88 4.52
CA GLU A 94 0.98 -25.42 5.88
C GLU A 94 2.15 -25.12 6.83
N ASP A 95 3.35 -24.91 6.31
CA ASP A 95 4.53 -24.51 7.08
C ASP A 95 4.53 -23.02 7.47
N GLY A 96 3.48 -22.27 7.10
CA GLY A 96 3.33 -20.83 7.35
C GLY A 96 4.01 -19.95 6.30
N THR A 97 4.66 -20.52 5.29
CA THR A 97 5.25 -19.76 4.19
C THR A 97 4.17 -19.15 3.31
N LYS A 98 4.30 -17.87 3.00
CA LYS A 98 3.41 -17.16 2.08
C LYS A 98 4.16 -16.74 0.82
N VAL A 99 3.60 -17.09 -0.35
CA VAL A 99 4.16 -16.73 -1.65
C VAL A 99 3.09 -16.10 -2.52
N ASP A 100 3.40 -14.94 -3.04
CA ASP A 100 2.56 -14.20 -3.98
C ASP A 100 3.19 -14.35 -5.38
N PHE A 101 2.67 -15.32 -6.15
CA PHE A 101 3.11 -15.53 -7.53
C PHE A 101 2.34 -14.62 -8.47
N THR A 102 3.04 -13.74 -9.19
CA THR A 102 2.50 -12.94 -10.28
C THR A 102 2.89 -13.57 -11.60
N ILE A 103 1.91 -13.93 -12.43
CA ILE A 103 2.08 -14.63 -13.71
C ILE A 103 1.89 -13.62 -14.83
N VAL A 104 2.93 -13.41 -15.63
CA VAL A 104 3.02 -12.35 -16.63
C VAL A 104 3.57 -12.91 -17.94
N PRO A 105 3.05 -12.51 -19.11
CA PRO A 105 3.68 -12.87 -20.38
C PRO A 105 5.12 -12.35 -20.45
N ALA A 106 6.05 -13.20 -20.91
CA ALA A 106 7.47 -12.85 -21.04
C ALA A 106 7.71 -11.61 -21.93
N GLU A 107 6.82 -11.38 -22.89
CA GLU A 107 6.84 -10.20 -23.75
C GLU A 107 6.75 -8.88 -22.98
N PHE A 108 6.07 -8.89 -21.83
CA PHE A 108 5.94 -7.70 -21.01
C PHE A 108 7.28 -7.29 -20.38
N LEU A 109 8.07 -8.26 -19.93
CA LEU A 109 9.41 -7.97 -19.43
C LEU A 109 10.31 -7.36 -20.52
N ARG A 110 10.17 -7.82 -21.78
CA ARG A 110 10.85 -7.21 -22.93
C ARG A 110 10.42 -5.76 -23.18
N LYS A 111 9.16 -5.44 -22.90
CA LYS A 111 8.66 -4.05 -23.01
C LYS A 111 9.24 -3.17 -21.90
N ILE A 112 9.20 -3.65 -20.65
CA ILE A 112 9.77 -2.93 -19.50
C ILE A 112 11.26 -2.64 -19.72
N ALA A 113 12.03 -3.59 -20.22
CA ALA A 113 13.46 -3.42 -20.49
C ALA A 113 13.78 -2.30 -21.50
N LYS A 114 12.77 -1.79 -22.24
CA LYS A 114 12.90 -0.68 -23.19
C LYS A 114 12.36 0.65 -22.66
N THR A 115 11.78 0.66 -21.45
CA THR A 115 11.25 1.88 -20.83
C THR A 115 12.37 2.69 -20.16
N PRO A 116 12.26 4.03 -20.12
CA PRO A 116 13.25 4.88 -19.46
C PRO A 116 13.23 4.77 -17.93
N ASN A 117 12.18 4.20 -17.34
CA ASN A 117 12.03 4.01 -15.91
C ASN A 117 11.47 2.62 -15.64
N LEU A 118 11.83 2.05 -14.49
CA LEU A 118 11.18 0.84 -14.00
C LEU A 118 9.76 1.16 -13.51
N PRO A 119 8.79 0.23 -13.67
CA PRO A 119 7.54 0.31 -12.95
C PRO A 119 7.79 0.13 -11.44
N ASP A 120 6.89 0.69 -10.63
CA ASP A 120 7.03 0.75 -9.17
C ASP A 120 7.33 -0.61 -8.53
N TYR A 121 6.66 -1.68 -8.98
CA TYR A 121 6.83 -3.03 -8.43
C TYR A 121 8.22 -3.63 -8.70
N LEU A 122 9.00 -3.12 -9.66
CA LEU A 122 10.41 -3.46 -9.84
C LEU A 122 11.32 -2.42 -9.17
N ASP A 123 10.95 -1.14 -9.16
CA ASP A 123 11.76 -0.08 -8.55
C ASP A 123 11.85 -0.23 -7.02
N ILE A 124 10.87 -0.85 -6.36
CA ILE A 124 10.98 -1.19 -4.93
C ILE A 124 12.08 -2.20 -4.62
N GLY A 125 12.57 -2.92 -5.63
CA GLY A 125 13.63 -3.90 -5.57
C GLY A 125 13.27 -5.19 -6.30
N TYR A 126 14.19 -5.69 -7.10
CA TYR A 126 14.09 -7.00 -7.73
C TYR A 126 15.43 -7.74 -7.74
N ARG A 127 15.36 -9.06 -7.82
CA ARG A 127 16.49 -9.96 -8.03
C ARG A 127 16.13 -11.00 -9.07
N VAL A 128 16.91 -11.11 -10.13
CA VAL A 128 16.74 -12.14 -11.16
C VAL A 128 17.13 -13.48 -10.58
N LEU A 129 16.21 -14.45 -10.58
CA LEU A 129 16.45 -15.81 -10.14
C LEU A 129 16.71 -16.75 -11.31
N VAL A 130 15.96 -16.59 -12.42
CA VAL A 130 16.11 -17.35 -13.66
C VAL A 130 15.88 -16.39 -14.82
N ASP A 131 16.69 -16.48 -15.86
CA ASP A 131 16.48 -15.81 -17.14
C ASP A 131 17.02 -16.69 -18.26
N LYS A 132 16.13 -17.35 -19.01
CA LYS A 132 16.49 -18.28 -20.08
C LYS A 132 16.70 -17.61 -21.42
N ASP A 133 16.13 -16.41 -21.60
CA ASP A 133 16.06 -15.72 -22.88
C ASP A 133 16.74 -14.35 -22.86
N HIS A 134 17.53 -14.07 -21.84
CA HIS A 134 18.21 -12.78 -21.67
C HIS A 134 17.25 -11.58 -21.67
N LEU A 135 16.07 -11.77 -21.04
CA LEU A 135 15.02 -10.77 -20.99
C LEU A 135 15.36 -9.60 -20.08
N THR A 136 16.27 -9.84 -19.11
CA THR A 136 16.63 -8.87 -18.07
C THR A 136 17.91 -8.12 -18.34
N ASP A 137 18.65 -8.44 -19.41
CA ASP A 137 19.97 -7.87 -19.70
C ASP A 137 19.94 -6.32 -19.81
N SER A 138 18.81 -5.75 -20.24
CA SER A 138 18.63 -4.31 -20.39
C SER A 138 17.74 -3.69 -19.31
N LEU A 139 17.35 -4.43 -18.26
CA LEU A 139 16.59 -3.86 -17.14
C LEU A 139 17.47 -2.87 -16.37
N LEU A 140 16.88 -1.74 -16.07
CA LEU A 140 17.53 -0.74 -15.21
C LEU A 140 17.64 -1.30 -13.76
N PRO A 141 18.71 -0.95 -13.03
CA PRO A 141 18.76 -1.27 -11.60
C PRO A 141 17.67 -0.52 -10.83
N PRO A 142 17.11 -1.10 -9.74
CA PRO A 142 16.11 -0.43 -8.94
C PRO A 142 16.71 0.81 -8.26
N ALA A 143 15.97 1.91 -8.30
CA ALA A 143 16.34 3.15 -7.60
C ALA A 143 15.81 3.16 -6.17
N TYR A 144 14.92 2.21 -5.82
CA TYR A 144 14.27 2.10 -4.51
C TYR A 144 13.44 3.33 -4.12
N ARG A 145 12.92 4.06 -5.09
CA ARG A 145 12.15 5.29 -4.89
C ARG A 145 10.65 5.12 -5.00
N ALA A 146 10.19 3.98 -5.50
CA ALA A 146 8.78 3.66 -5.56
C ALA A 146 8.11 3.81 -4.18
N HIS A 147 6.92 4.43 -4.17
CA HIS A 147 6.13 4.72 -2.97
C HIS A 147 6.73 5.75 -1.99
N ILE A 148 7.78 6.48 -2.37
CA ILE A 148 8.15 7.70 -1.65
C ILE A 148 7.10 8.76 -2.04
N PRO A 149 6.39 9.38 -1.08
CA PRO A 149 5.44 10.43 -1.39
C PRO A 149 6.11 11.58 -2.12
N HIS A 150 5.52 12.04 -3.22
CA HIS A 150 6.01 13.24 -3.89
C HIS A 150 5.59 14.49 -3.08
N ARG A 151 6.39 15.53 -3.19
CA ARG A 151 6.01 16.83 -2.66
C ARG A 151 4.74 17.32 -3.37
N PRO A 152 3.63 17.56 -2.65
CA PRO A 152 2.41 18.03 -3.30
C PRO A 152 2.60 19.42 -3.89
N THR A 153 1.91 19.68 -4.98
CA THR A 153 1.65 21.05 -5.43
C THR A 153 0.64 21.73 -4.49
N GLU A 154 0.56 23.05 -4.53
CA GLU A 154 -0.44 23.77 -3.74
C GLU A 154 -1.88 23.36 -4.08
N ALA A 155 -2.14 23.06 -5.36
CA ALA A 155 -3.44 22.58 -5.82
C ALA A 155 -3.79 21.20 -5.23
N GLU A 156 -2.84 20.26 -5.20
CA GLU A 156 -3.03 18.93 -4.61
C GLU A 156 -3.24 19.02 -3.08
N PHE A 157 -2.45 19.86 -2.40
CA PHE A 157 -2.63 20.12 -0.98
C PHE A 157 -4.03 20.67 -0.70
N ARG A 158 -4.44 21.69 -1.44
CA ARG A 158 -5.74 22.33 -1.29
C ARG A 158 -6.89 21.35 -1.55
N ALA A 159 -6.80 20.58 -2.64
CA ALA A 159 -7.81 19.57 -2.98
C ALA A 159 -7.99 18.53 -1.87
N LEU A 160 -6.89 18.04 -1.29
CA LEU A 160 -6.95 17.08 -0.18
C LEU A 160 -7.59 17.70 1.08
N VAL A 161 -7.27 18.97 1.40
CA VAL A 161 -7.87 19.67 2.54
C VAL A 161 -9.37 19.90 2.31
N GLU A 162 -9.77 20.32 1.11
CA GLU A 162 -11.18 20.53 0.75
C GLU A 162 -11.96 19.22 0.83
N GLU A 163 -11.42 18.12 0.30
CA GLU A 163 -12.04 16.80 0.35
C GLU A 163 -12.21 16.30 1.80
N PHE A 164 -11.17 16.44 2.64
CA PHE A 164 -11.26 16.06 4.04
C PHE A 164 -12.40 16.76 4.78
N TRP A 165 -12.52 18.07 4.63
CA TRP A 165 -13.60 18.83 5.26
C TRP A 165 -14.97 18.51 4.68
N TRP A 166 -15.05 18.24 3.39
CA TRP A 166 -16.29 17.79 2.76
C TRP A 166 -16.75 16.43 3.32
N GLU A 167 -15.86 15.46 3.37
CA GLU A 167 -16.15 14.11 3.86
C GLU A 167 -16.58 14.10 5.33
N SER A 168 -16.04 14.97 6.16
CA SER A 168 -16.47 15.12 7.55
C SER A 168 -17.98 15.41 7.69
N THR A 169 -18.57 16.10 6.72
CA THR A 169 -20.01 16.39 6.71
C THR A 169 -20.87 15.15 6.48
N TYR A 170 -20.36 14.17 5.70
CA TYR A 170 -21.04 12.88 5.51
C TYR A 170 -20.99 12.04 6.78
N VAL A 171 -19.86 12.05 7.50
CA VAL A 171 -19.77 11.37 8.81
C VAL A 171 -20.79 11.96 9.77
N ALA A 172 -20.82 13.29 9.94
CA ALA A 172 -21.76 13.96 10.85
C ALA A 172 -23.23 13.64 10.50
N LYS A 173 -23.59 13.73 9.22
CA LYS A 173 -24.94 13.42 8.73
C LYS A 173 -25.37 11.98 9.07
N ASN A 174 -24.46 11.02 8.87
CA ASN A 174 -24.76 9.62 9.10
C ASN A 174 -24.80 9.30 10.60
N LEU A 175 -23.93 9.88 11.43
CA LEU A 175 -23.98 9.74 12.88
C LEU A 175 -25.27 10.31 13.47
N TRP A 176 -25.73 11.48 12.99
CA TRP A 176 -27.00 12.07 13.42
C TRP A 176 -28.21 11.19 13.07
N ARG A 177 -28.14 10.43 11.98
CA ARG A 177 -29.19 9.49 11.54
C ARG A 177 -29.13 8.12 12.21
N ASP A 178 -28.21 7.90 13.14
CA ASP A 178 -27.91 6.59 13.73
C ASP A 178 -27.46 5.54 12.70
N GLU A 179 -26.82 5.98 11.61
CA GLU A 179 -26.37 5.16 10.50
C GLU A 179 -24.87 4.84 10.65
N LEU A 180 -24.53 3.90 11.54
CA LEU A 180 -23.13 3.61 11.90
C LEU A 180 -22.28 3.15 10.72
N MET A 181 -22.76 2.23 9.86
CA MET A 181 -21.96 1.64 8.79
C MET A 181 -21.48 2.69 7.76
N PRO A 182 -22.35 3.53 7.17
CA PRO A 182 -21.89 4.57 6.26
C PRO A 182 -21.06 5.65 6.97
N ALA A 183 -21.33 5.98 8.25
CA ALA A 183 -20.49 6.87 9.03
C ALA A 183 -19.06 6.32 9.15
N ARG A 184 -18.92 5.05 9.52
CA ARG A 184 -17.63 4.36 9.66
C ARG A 184 -16.89 4.25 8.31
N TYR A 185 -17.58 3.98 7.22
CA TYR A 185 -16.95 3.95 5.90
C TYR A 185 -16.26 5.29 5.60
N ASN A 186 -16.98 6.41 5.74
CA ASN A 186 -16.40 7.73 5.52
C ASN A 186 -15.30 8.06 6.55
N LEU A 187 -15.53 7.79 7.84
CA LEU A 187 -14.58 8.10 8.90
C LEU A 187 -13.28 7.28 8.78
N ASP A 188 -13.41 5.97 8.60
CA ASP A 188 -12.27 5.05 8.60
C ASP A 188 -11.59 4.99 7.23
N SER A 189 -12.34 4.64 6.17
CA SER A 189 -11.74 4.42 4.84
C SER A 189 -11.36 5.74 4.19
N VAL A 190 -12.29 6.66 4.03
CA VAL A 190 -12.04 7.90 3.30
C VAL A 190 -11.20 8.88 4.12
N MET A 191 -11.72 9.33 5.27
CA MET A 191 -11.05 10.39 6.03
C MET A 191 -9.73 9.93 6.65
N ARG A 192 -9.70 8.74 7.32
CA ARG A 192 -8.47 8.30 8.00
C ARG A 192 -7.47 7.69 7.04
N TYR A 193 -7.86 6.69 6.21
CA TYR A 193 -6.89 5.99 5.36
C TYR A 193 -6.55 6.72 4.07
N ASP A 194 -7.51 7.35 3.40
CA ASP A 194 -7.21 7.99 2.12
C ASP A 194 -6.71 9.42 2.28
N LEU A 195 -7.21 10.19 3.25
CA LEU A 195 -6.91 11.62 3.38
C LEU A 195 -5.94 11.93 4.53
N LEU A 196 -6.28 11.60 5.81
CA LEU A 196 -5.44 11.92 6.96
C LEU A 196 -4.08 11.20 6.86
N ARG A 197 -4.04 9.93 6.46
CA ARG A 197 -2.78 9.20 6.27
C ARG A 197 -1.87 9.91 5.28
N ARG A 198 -2.39 10.35 4.14
CA ARG A 198 -1.59 11.10 3.14
C ARG A 198 -1.07 12.42 3.71
N MET A 199 -1.89 13.14 4.46
CA MET A 199 -1.47 14.38 5.13
C MET A 199 -0.39 14.11 6.18
N LEU A 200 -0.48 13.00 6.94
CA LEU A 200 0.55 12.58 7.90
C LEU A 200 1.85 12.17 7.19
N GLU A 201 1.77 11.51 6.04
CA GLU A 201 2.93 11.20 5.21
C GLU A 201 3.61 12.47 4.71
N TRP A 202 2.86 13.45 4.23
CA TRP A 202 3.41 14.76 3.85
C TRP A 202 3.99 15.52 5.04
N TYR A 203 3.37 15.43 6.22
CA TYR A 203 3.88 16.03 7.45
C TYR A 203 5.25 15.47 7.82
N VAL A 204 5.42 14.15 7.76
CA VAL A 204 6.72 13.49 8.01
C VAL A 204 7.74 13.89 6.93
N GLU A 205 7.33 13.89 5.66
CA GLU A 205 8.21 14.18 4.53
C GLU A 205 8.65 15.65 4.47
N ALA A 206 7.81 16.58 4.86
CA ALA A 206 8.15 17.99 4.93
C ALA A 206 9.40 18.23 5.81
N GLY A 207 9.58 17.44 6.87
CA GLY A 207 10.78 17.47 7.72
C GLY A 207 11.95 16.61 7.24
N ARG A 208 11.78 15.77 6.19
CA ARG A 208 12.77 14.78 5.74
C ARG A 208 13.22 14.93 4.29
N GLY A 209 12.81 16.02 3.62
CA GLY A 209 13.26 16.32 2.27
C GLY A 209 12.77 15.31 1.21
N TRP A 210 11.60 14.69 1.39
CA TRP A 210 10.95 13.80 0.44
C TRP A 210 11.80 12.56 0.11
N SER A 211 12.30 11.91 1.13
CA SER A 211 13.19 10.74 1.04
C SER A 211 12.72 9.54 1.86
N TRP A 212 11.71 9.72 2.71
CA TRP A 212 11.21 8.64 3.57
C TRP A 212 10.15 7.80 2.86
N LYS A 213 10.22 6.49 3.06
CA LYS A 213 9.29 5.52 2.51
C LYS A 213 8.33 5.03 3.60
N PRO A 214 7.08 5.48 3.60
CA PRO A 214 6.12 5.12 4.65
C PRO A 214 5.75 3.64 4.66
N GLY A 215 5.89 2.95 3.52
CA GLY A 215 5.30 1.64 3.29
C GLY A 215 3.79 1.71 3.04
N VAL A 216 3.21 0.57 2.68
CA VAL A 216 1.78 0.49 2.35
C VAL A 216 0.91 0.80 3.57
N PHE A 217 -0.18 1.54 3.33
CA PHE A 217 -1.18 1.89 4.35
C PHE A 217 -0.62 2.56 5.61
N GLY A 218 0.50 3.31 5.50
CA GLY A 218 1.08 4.02 6.63
C GLY A 218 1.84 3.14 7.64
N ARG A 219 2.33 1.97 7.20
CA ARG A 219 3.06 0.99 8.04
C ARG A 219 4.17 1.63 8.89
N GLY A 220 4.91 2.57 8.35
CA GLY A 220 6.02 3.25 9.03
C GLY A 220 5.62 4.46 9.89
N LEU A 221 4.36 4.89 9.89
CA LEU A 221 3.95 6.14 10.56
C LEU A 221 4.21 6.12 12.07
N LYS A 222 3.97 5.01 12.75
CA LYS A 222 4.17 4.92 14.21
C LYS A 222 5.60 5.28 14.63
N SER A 223 6.58 4.85 13.87
CA SER A 223 8.00 5.12 14.16
C SER A 223 8.47 6.48 13.65
N ALA A 224 7.74 7.10 12.75
CA ALA A 224 8.12 8.33 12.08
C ALA A 224 7.48 9.58 12.70
N LEU A 225 6.30 9.44 13.28
CA LEU A 225 5.55 10.53 13.91
C LEU A 225 6.07 10.84 15.32
N PRO A 226 5.99 12.10 15.76
CA PRO A 226 6.13 12.44 17.18
C PRO A 226 5.12 11.65 18.03
N PRO A 227 5.49 11.25 19.27
CA PRO A 227 4.62 10.47 20.15
C PRO A 227 3.25 11.10 20.39
N GLU A 228 3.20 12.42 20.53
CA GLU A 228 1.95 13.18 20.71
C GLU A 228 1.05 13.14 19.48
N THR A 229 1.62 13.20 18.26
CA THR A 229 0.89 13.09 17.01
C THR A 229 0.37 11.66 16.81
N TRP A 230 1.17 10.65 17.18
CA TRP A 230 0.72 9.27 17.14
C TRP A 230 -0.42 9.02 18.14
N SER A 231 -0.31 9.52 19.37
CA SER A 231 -1.38 9.42 20.37
C SER A 231 -2.67 10.12 19.92
N ALA A 232 -2.54 11.28 19.28
CA ALA A 232 -3.71 11.96 18.68
C ALA A 232 -4.35 11.11 17.57
N LEU A 233 -3.55 10.42 16.74
CA LEU A 233 -4.06 9.48 15.74
C LEU A 233 -4.79 8.29 16.39
N GLU A 234 -4.22 7.71 17.47
CA GLU A 234 -4.89 6.64 18.23
C GLU A 234 -6.24 7.09 18.77
N GLY A 235 -6.38 8.35 19.22
CA GLY A 235 -7.64 8.94 19.67
C GLY A 235 -8.72 9.10 18.58
N THR A 236 -8.37 8.92 17.29
CA THR A 236 -9.35 8.94 16.20
C THR A 236 -10.05 7.60 15.99
N PHE A 237 -9.62 6.52 16.64
CA PHE A 237 -10.26 5.22 16.55
C PHE A 237 -11.36 5.10 17.62
N ALA A 238 -12.55 4.64 17.21
CA ALA A 238 -13.70 4.53 18.07
C ALA A 238 -14.26 3.10 18.08
N ASP A 239 -15.00 2.76 19.14
CA ASP A 239 -15.86 1.59 19.18
C ASP A 239 -17.14 1.79 18.32
N ALA A 240 -18.14 0.91 18.49
CA ALA A 240 -19.38 0.95 17.72
C ALA A 240 -20.41 1.97 18.22
N SER A 241 -20.18 2.70 19.32
CA SER A 241 -21.16 3.66 19.82
C SER A 241 -21.16 4.94 18.98
N ILE A 242 -22.34 5.50 18.75
CA ILE A 242 -22.51 6.74 18.00
C ILE A 242 -21.73 7.89 18.68
N ASP A 243 -21.81 7.98 20.01
CA ASP A 243 -21.12 9.04 20.76
C ASP A 243 -19.59 8.93 20.64
N ALA A 244 -19.02 7.70 20.70
CA ALA A 244 -17.60 7.52 20.51
C ALA A 244 -17.17 7.90 19.08
N ASN A 245 -17.99 7.63 18.06
CA ASN A 245 -17.72 8.04 16.69
C ASN A 245 -17.81 9.56 16.48
N TRP A 246 -18.72 10.26 17.15
CA TRP A 246 -18.73 11.70 17.21
C TRP A 246 -17.45 12.25 17.84
N HIS A 247 -17.01 11.67 18.94
CA HIS A 247 -15.75 12.06 19.58
C HIS A 247 -14.55 11.84 18.64
N ALA A 248 -14.48 10.68 18.00
CA ALA A 248 -13.43 10.34 17.04
C ALA A 248 -13.40 11.31 15.83
N LEU A 249 -14.56 11.72 15.32
CA LEU A 249 -14.66 12.72 14.26
C LEU A 249 -13.99 14.04 14.67
N PHE A 250 -14.32 14.56 15.87
CA PHE A 250 -13.73 15.82 16.35
C PHE A 250 -12.23 15.68 16.66
N GLN A 251 -11.78 14.55 17.20
CA GLN A 251 -10.35 14.26 17.37
C GLN A 251 -9.63 14.23 16.01
N MET A 252 -10.24 13.60 15.02
CA MET A 252 -9.66 13.51 13.67
C MET A 252 -9.56 14.88 13.00
N THR A 253 -10.60 15.72 13.09
CA THR A 253 -10.56 17.08 12.54
C THR A 253 -9.52 17.95 13.23
N ALA A 254 -9.35 17.83 14.56
CA ALA A 254 -8.33 18.54 15.32
C ALA A 254 -6.91 18.11 14.89
N LEU A 255 -6.65 16.82 14.78
CA LEU A 255 -5.37 16.29 14.30
C LEU A 255 -5.08 16.73 12.86
N PHE A 256 -6.07 16.60 11.97
CA PHE A 256 -5.90 16.99 10.58
C PHE A 256 -5.56 18.49 10.45
N ARG A 257 -6.27 19.37 11.15
CA ARG A 257 -5.99 20.82 11.21
C ARG A 257 -4.54 21.08 11.62
N GLN A 258 -4.10 20.43 12.68
CA GLN A 258 -2.74 20.59 13.20
C GLN A 258 -1.69 20.17 12.15
N VAL A 259 -1.81 18.97 11.58
CA VAL A 259 -0.79 18.45 10.65
C VAL A 259 -0.84 19.18 9.31
N ALA A 260 -2.04 19.50 8.79
CA ALA A 260 -2.20 20.24 7.55
C ALA A 260 -1.68 21.70 7.68
N GLY A 261 -1.92 22.36 8.82
CA GLY A 261 -1.34 23.67 9.10
C GLY A 261 0.19 23.64 9.12
N ASN A 262 0.80 22.63 9.70
CA ASN A 262 2.27 22.43 9.69
C ASN A 262 2.79 22.19 8.26
N VAL A 263 2.12 21.36 7.47
CA VAL A 263 2.50 21.10 6.05
C VAL A 263 2.39 22.40 5.25
N ALA A 264 1.29 23.15 5.40
CA ALA A 264 1.09 24.44 4.73
C ALA A 264 2.22 25.43 5.06
N MET A 265 2.53 25.58 6.34
CA MET A 265 3.63 26.45 6.78
C MET A 265 4.98 26.04 6.19
N HIS A 266 5.29 24.74 6.22
CA HIS A 266 6.57 24.22 5.72
C HIS A 266 6.72 24.37 4.19
N LEU A 267 5.62 24.19 3.45
CA LEU A 267 5.58 24.32 2.01
C LEU A 267 5.32 25.76 1.50
N SER A 268 5.05 26.69 2.41
CA SER A 268 4.63 28.07 2.10
C SER A 268 3.31 28.12 1.32
N TYR A 269 2.36 27.25 1.69
CA TYR A 269 1.00 27.23 1.15
C TYR A 269 0.03 27.88 2.13
N GLU A 270 -1.14 28.28 1.64
CA GLU A 270 -2.21 28.82 2.46
C GLU A 270 -3.12 27.70 2.97
N TYR A 271 -3.32 27.60 4.30
CA TYR A 271 -4.33 26.74 4.88
C TYR A 271 -5.69 27.46 4.91
N PRO A 272 -6.78 26.86 4.39
CA PRO A 272 -8.09 27.53 4.25
C PRO A 272 -8.85 27.62 5.59
N GLN A 273 -8.37 28.44 6.51
CA GLN A 273 -8.87 28.58 7.88
C GLN A 273 -10.37 28.95 7.94
N GLY A 274 -10.86 29.74 6.98
CA GLY A 274 -12.27 30.14 6.92
C GLY A 274 -13.19 28.95 6.66
N MET A 275 -12.80 28.04 5.77
CA MET A 275 -13.52 26.81 5.46
C MET A 275 -13.53 25.88 6.68
N ASP A 276 -12.37 25.63 7.28
CA ASP A 276 -12.22 24.83 8.49
C ASP A 276 -13.18 25.30 9.60
N THR A 277 -13.11 26.59 9.94
CA THR A 277 -13.98 27.18 10.96
C THR A 277 -15.46 27.04 10.62
N GLY A 278 -15.82 27.25 9.35
CA GLY A 278 -17.20 27.14 8.87
C GLY A 278 -17.73 25.71 8.99
N VAL A 279 -16.94 24.71 8.52
CA VAL A 279 -17.34 23.30 8.58
C VAL A 279 -17.36 22.80 10.02
N THR A 280 -16.37 23.15 10.85
CA THR A 280 -16.37 22.77 12.28
C THR A 280 -17.67 23.22 12.97
N ARG A 281 -18.08 24.49 12.76
CA ARG A 281 -19.36 25.00 13.29
C ARG A 281 -20.58 24.24 12.76
N TYR A 282 -20.54 23.82 11.50
CA TYR A 282 -21.60 22.98 10.92
C TYR A 282 -21.68 21.62 11.60
N LEU A 283 -20.53 20.94 11.83
CA LEU A 283 -20.49 19.65 12.53
C LEU A 283 -21.05 19.75 13.95
N GLU A 284 -20.65 20.80 14.70
CA GLU A 284 -21.15 21.08 16.05
C GLU A 284 -22.68 21.29 16.06
N LYS A 285 -23.18 22.05 15.08
CA LYS A 285 -24.63 22.26 14.93
C LYS A 285 -25.38 20.96 14.67
N ILE A 286 -24.89 20.09 13.76
CA ILE A 286 -25.54 18.80 13.48
C ILE A 286 -25.56 17.93 14.73
N ARG A 287 -24.47 17.87 15.50
CA ARG A 287 -24.41 17.09 16.75
C ARG A 287 -25.44 17.56 17.80
N GLN A 288 -25.82 18.85 17.78
CA GLN A 288 -26.76 19.44 18.73
C GLN A 288 -28.23 19.39 18.23
N MET A 289 -28.46 18.91 17.01
CA MET A 289 -29.83 18.74 16.50
C MET A 289 -30.52 17.57 17.19
N GLU A 290 -31.76 17.75 17.62
CA GLU A 290 -32.64 16.72 18.20
C GLU A 290 -33.18 15.76 17.12
#